data_44e885f462570e65968d42a7feee302e
#
_entry.id   44e885f462570e65968d42a7feee302e
#
_cell.length_a   1.000
_cell.length_b   1.000
_cell.length_c   1.000
_cell.angle_alpha   90.00
_cell.angle_beta   90.00
_cell.angle_gamma   90.00
#
_symmetry.space_group_name_H-M   'P 1'
#
loop_
_entity.id
_entity.type
_entity.pdbx_description
1 polymer ?
#
loop_
_entity_poly.entity_id
_entity_poly.type
_entity_poly.pdbx_seq_one_letter_code
_entity_poly.pdbx_strand_id
1 'polypeptide(L)'
;NDGVALASDLAALGYPGLSYLKSRRKRNPAEVVLSALRTEDLDTRLAEALPWVLLTHPDLDWQWLVHAAKVNDLQNKLGFLTNVARRLAEKLGRNDTAKLLRGQETALERSRLVREESLCHDSLTQAERRWLRTNRSEEARHWNLLTDLSPEHLSHAL
;
A
#
# COMPACT_ATOMS: atom_id res chain seq x y z
N ASN A 1 7.05 17.84 7.89
CA ASN A 1 7.56 16.50 7.62
C ASN A 1 6.43 15.61 7.10
N ASP A 2 6.61 15.02 5.93
CA ASP A 2 5.60 14.21 5.26
C ASP A 2 5.20 12.98 6.08
N GLY A 3 6.15 12.40 6.80
CA GLY A 3 5.88 11.24 7.65
C GLY A 3 4.95 11.58 8.82
N VAL A 4 5.13 12.74 9.42
CA VAL A 4 4.28 13.18 10.55
C VAL A 4 2.86 13.47 10.04
N ALA A 5 2.76 14.16 8.89
CA ALA A 5 1.46 14.47 8.30
C ALA A 5 0.71 13.19 7.93
N LEU A 6 1.41 12.23 7.32
CA LEU A 6 0.80 10.95 6.94
C LEU A 6 0.35 10.17 8.17
N ALA A 7 1.15 10.12 9.24
CA ALA A 7 0.75 9.43 10.48
C ALA A 7 -0.54 10.04 11.05
N SER A 8 -0.66 11.37 11.04
CA SER A 8 -1.87 12.05 11.49
C SER A 8 -3.07 11.73 10.59
N ASP A 9 -2.86 11.68 9.28
CA ASP A 9 -3.91 11.33 8.33
C ASP A 9 -4.42 9.91 8.55
N LEU A 10 -3.51 8.95 8.78
CA LEU A 10 -3.87 7.56 9.06
C LEU A 10 -4.62 7.45 10.39
N ALA A 11 -4.19 8.20 11.40
CA ALA A 11 -4.91 8.23 12.68
C ALA A 11 -6.33 8.75 12.50
N ALA A 12 -6.51 9.80 11.67
CA ALA A 12 -7.82 10.35 11.37
C ALA A 12 -8.73 9.35 10.65
N LEU A 13 -8.15 8.44 9.87
CA LEU A 13 -8.89 7.37 9.20
C LEU A 13 -9.20 6.19 10.13
N GLY A 14 -8.65 6.21 11.36
CA GLY A 14 -8.94 5.20 12.36
C GLY A 14 -7.92 4.06 12.44
N TYR A 15 -6.74 4.22 11.87
CA TYR A 15 -5.74 3.15 11.89
C TYR A 15 -5.35 2.82 13.35
N PRO A 16 -5.53 1.57 13.81
CA PRO A 16 -5.34 1.22 15.23
C PRO A 16 -3.94 1.50 15.78
N GLY A 17 -2.90 1.28 14.96
CA GLY A 17 -1.52 1.46 15.39
C GLY A 17 -1.15 2.91 15.70
N LEU A 18 -1.98 3.87 15.32
CA LEU A 18 -1.72 5.29 15.50
C LEU A 18 -2.83 5.99 16.27
N SER A 19 -3.64 5.24 17.00
CA SER A 19 -4.79 5.78 17.73
C SER A 19 -4.41 6.77 18.82
N TYR A 20 -3.15 6.75 19.29
CA TYR A 20 -2.66 7.69 20.29
C TYR A 20 -2.41 9.10 19.76
N LEU A 21 -2.38 9.26 18.44
CA LEU A 21 -2.14 10.57 17.84
C LEU A 21 -3.44 11.40 17.80
N LYS A 22 -3.30 12.71 18.01
CA LYS A 22 -4.41 13.63 17.81
C LYS A 22 -4.68 13.71 16.31
N SER A 23 -5.89 13.34 15.93
CA SER A 23 -6.29 13.37 14.54
C SER A 23 -6.57 14.81 14.09
N ARG A 24 -6.16 15.09 12.86
CA ARG A 24 -6.54 16.29 12.14
C ARG A 24 -7.89 16.10 11.46
N ARG A 25 -8.27 17.08 10.67
CA ARG A 25 -9.37 16.93 9.73
C ARG A 25 -9.15 15.70 8.86
N LYS A 26 -10.17 14.86 8.77
CA LYS A 26 -10.12 13.62 7.98
C LYS A 26 -9.94 13.95 6.50
N ARG A 27 -8.89 13.40 5.90
CA ARG A 27 -8.63 13.53 4.47
C ARG A 27 -9.27 12.36 3.71
N ASN A 28 -9.46 12.55 2.42
CA ASN A 28 -9.93 11.51 1.52
C ASN A 28 -8.94 10.33 1.53
N PRO A 29 -9.39 9.10 1.78
CA PRO A 29 -8.50 7.94 1.81
C PRO A 29 -7.66 7.77 0.54
N ALA A 30 -8.21 8.04 -0.64
CA ALA A 30 -7.47 7.92 -1.89
C ALA A 30 -6.30 8.90 -1.94
N GLU A 31 -6.49 10.13 -1.46
CA GLU A 31 -5.42 11.12 -1.39
C GLU A 31 -4.33 10.71 -0.40
N VAL A 32 -4.73 10.14 0.73
CA VAL A 32 -3.78 9.65 1.74
C VAL A 32 -2.89 8.55 1.14
N VAL A 33 -3.49 7.60 0.45
CA VAL A 33 -2.73 6.52 -0.22
C VAL A 33 -1.77 7.10 -1.26
N LEU A 34 -2.25 7.98 -2.12
CA LEU A 34 -1.40 8.56 -3.15
C LEU A 34 -0.22 9.33 -2.56
N SER A 35 -0.46 10.13 -1.53
CA SER A 35 0.60 10.87 -0.84
C SER A 35 1.67 9.94 -0.29
N ALA A 36 1.26 8.82 0.30
CA ALA A 36 2.18 7.82 0.82
C ALA A 36 3.02 7.19 -0.29
N LEU A 37 2.38 6.82 -1.40
CA LEU A 37 3.08 6.19 -2.53
C LEU A 37 4.11 7.11 -3.17
N ARG A 38 3.94 8.42 -3.07
CA ARG A 38 4.87 9.41 -3.61
C ARG A 38 6.05 9.69 -2.68
N THR A 39 6.03 9.17 -1.48
CA THR A 39 7.09 9.38 -0.50
C THR A 39 8.28 8.48 -0.81
N GLU A 40 9.50 9.04 -0.87
CA GLU A 40 10.72 8.31 -1.22
C GLU A 40 11.14 7.32 -0.14
N ASP A 41 11.09 7.73 1.11
CA ASP A 41 11.45 6.88 2.25
C ASP A 41 10.35 6.98 3.30
N LEU A 42 9.52 5.93 3.35
CA LEU A 42 8.40 5.84 4.24
C LEU A 42 8.74 4.90 5.40
N ASP A 43 8.41 5.31 6.62
CA ASP A 43 8.54 4.44 7.79
C ASP A 43 7.78 3.13 7.53
N THR A 44 8.42 2.00 7.87
CA THR A 44 7.85 0.67 7.63
C THR A 44 6.44 0.53 8.22
N ARG A 45 6.20 1.08 9.40
CA ARG A 45 4.88 1.00 10.03
C ARG A 45 3.83 1.77 9.26
N LEU A 46 4.21 2.88 8.62
CA LEU A 46 3.29 3.64 7.79
C LEU A 46 3.00 2.90 6.47
N ALA A 47 4.02 2.28 5.89
CA ALA A 47 3.82 1.46 4.69
C ALA A 47 2.87 0.30 4.96
N GLU A 48 3.00 -0.34 6.12
CA GLU A 48 2.13 -1.45 6.54
C GLU A 48 0.68 -1.02 6.73
N ALA A 49 0.45 0.27 7.02
CA ALA A 49 -0.90 0.79 7.19
C ALA A 49 -1.66 0.94 5.87
N LEU A 50 -0.96 1.00 4.73
CA LEU A 50 -1.61 1.27 3.44
C LEU A 50 -2.57 0.16 3.00
N PRO A 51 -2.21 -1.14 3.10
CA PRO A 51 -3.19 -2.19 2.80
C PRO A 51 -4.42 -2.11 3.71
N TRP A 52 -4.23 -1.71 4.97
CA TRP A 52 -5.36 -1.53 5.89
C TRP A 52 -6.32 -0.45 5.38
N VAL A 53 -5.80 0.65 4.86
CA VAL A 53 -6.65 1.72 4.29
C VAL A 53 -7.49 1.17 3.14
N LEU A 54 -6.88 0.40 2.24
CA LEU A 54 -7.60 -0.18 1.10
C LEU A 54 -8.63 -1.20 1.55
N LEU A 55 -8.35 -1.94 2.62
CA LEU A 55 -9.23 -2.96 3.17
C LEU A 55 -10.45 -2.34 3.86
N THR A 56 -10.23 -1.29 4.65
CA THR A 56 -11.27 -0.69 5.48
C THR A 56 -12.03 0.43 4.80
N HIS A 57 -11.49 0.97 3.71
CA HIS A 57 -12.14 2.00 2.90
C HIS A 57 -12.23 1.54 1.44
N PRO A 58 -12.89 0.39 1.17
CA PRO A 58 -12.94 -0.15 -0.19
C PRO A 58 -13.75 0.72 -1.15
N ASP A 59 -14.54 1.63 -0.63
CA ASP A 59 -15.36 2.58 -1.39
C ASP A 59 -14.62 3.87 -1.76
N LEU A 60 -13.30 3.95 -1.50
CA LEU A 60 -12.53 5.12 -1.88
C LEU A 60 -12.61 5.35 -3.41
N ASP A 61 -12.22 6.53 -3.85
CA ASP A 61 -12.29 6.89 -5.28
C ASP A 61 -11.19 6.17 -6.07
N TRP A 62 -11.45 4.92 -6.44
CA TRP A 62 -10.51 4.09 -7.19
C TRP A 62 -10.22 4.64 -8.58
N GLN A 63 -11.22 5.21 -9.25
CA GLN A 63 -11.01 5.76 -10.58
C GLN A 63 -9.95 6.86 -10.55
N TRP A 64 -10.08 7.76 -9.58
CA TRP A 64 -9.11 8.83 -9.40
C TRP A 64 -7.74 8.28 -8.98
N LEU A 65 -7.72 7.36 -8.00
CA LEU A 65 -6.48 6.81 -7.45
C LEU A 65 -5.68 6.05 -8.51
N VAL A 66 -6.35 5.18 -9.28
CA VAL A 66 -5.69 4.41 -10.34
C VAL A 66 -5.12 5.35 -11.40
N HIS A 67 -5.90 6.36 -11.82
CA HIS A 67 -5.43 7.32 -12.81
C HIS A 67 -4.23 8.10 -12.28
N ALA A 68 -4.30 8.62 -11.06
CA ALA A 68 -3.21 9.39 -10.46
C ALA A 68 -1.95 8.52 -10.28
N ALA A 69 -2.12 7.26 -9.91
CA ALA A 69 -1.00 6.33 -9.79
C ALA A 69 -0.30 6.14 -11.13
N LYS A 70 -1.06 5.94 -12.21
CA LYS A 70 -0.49 5.76 -13.56
C LYS A 70 0.25 7.00 -14.01
N VAL A 71 -0.29 8.19 -13.77
CA VAL A 71 0.36 9.45 -14.14
C VAL A 71 1.71 9.61 -13.44
N ASN A 72 1.84 9.07 -12.24
CA ASN A 72 3.05 9.18 -11.43
C ASN A 72 3.92 7.91 -11.42
N ASP A 73 3.64 6.93 -12.29
CA ASP A 73 4.35 5.65 -12.37
C ASP A 73 4.34 4.89 -11.04
N LEU A 74 3.23 4.95 -10.31
CA LEU A 74 3.03 4.30 -9.02
C LEU A 74 2.12 3.06 -9.11
N GLN A 75 1.75 2.64 -10.32
CA GLN A 75 0.80 1.54 -10.50
C GLN A 75 1.30 0.21 -9.95
N ASN A 76 2.60 -0.04 -10.00
CA ASN A 76 3.15 -1.28 -9.42
C ASN A 76 3.01 -1.30 -7.90
N LYS A 77 3.32 -0.19 -7.26
CA LYS A 77 3.18 -0.07 -5.80
C LYS A 77 1.72 -0.22 -5.39
N LEU A 78 0.83 0.47 -6.07
CA LEU A 78 -0.61 0.37 -5.78
C LEU A 78 -1.14 -1.04 -6.05
N GLY A 79 -0.72 -1.65 -7.17
CA GLY A 79 -1.13 -3.01 -7.53
C GLY A 79 -0.73 -4.02 -6.46
N PHE A 80 0.50 -3.94 -5.99
CA PHE A 80 0.99 -4.83 -4.93
C PHE A 80 0.21 -4.62 -3.62
N LEU A 81 0.01 -3.37 -3.19
CA LEU A 81 -0.73 -3.08 -1.96
C LEU A 81 -2.18 -3.55 -2.07
N THR A 82 -2.79 -3.42 -3.25
CA THR A 82 -4.14 -3.91 -3.49
C THR A 82 -4.18 -5.44 -3.38
N ASN A 83 -3.16 -6.12 -3.91
CA ASN A 83 -3.02 -7.57 -3.77
C ASN A 83 -2.94 -7.98 -2.29
N VAL A 84 -2.10 -7.31 -1.51
CA VAL A 84 -1.96 -7.60 -0.08
C VAL A 84 -3.30 -7.39 0.64
N ALA A 85 -3.98 -6.28 0.36
CA ALA A 85 -5.29 -5.99 0.97
C ALA A 85 -6.33 -7.04 0.57
N ARG A 86 -6.35 -7.47 -0.69
CA ARG A 86 -7.27 -8.52 -1.14
C ARG A 86 -7.03 -9.83 -0.41
N ARG A 87 -5.77 -10.23 -0.28
CA ARG A 87 -5.43 -11.47 0.42
C ARG A 87 -5.85 -11.42 1.89
N LEU A 88 -5.71 -10.26 2.52
CA LEU A 88 -6.24 -10.04 3.87
C LEU A 88 -7.76 -10.15 3.91
N ALA A 89 -8.45 -9.55 2.95
CA ALA A 89 -9.90 -9.61 2.86
C ALA A 89 -10.38 -11.05 2.74
N GLU A 90 -9.71 -11.84 1.90
CA GLU A 90 -10.02 -13.26 1.73
C GLU A 90 -9.83 -14.04 3.03
N LYS A 91 -8.71 -13.78 3.73
CA LYS A 91 -8.39 -14.44 5.00
C LYS A 91 -9.43 -14.11 6.08
N LEU A 92 -9.97 -12.89 6.06
CA LEU A 92 -10.96 -12.42 7.02
C LEU A 92 -12.40 -12.76 6.60
N GLY A 93 -12.60 -13.40 5.47
CA GLY A 93 -13.93 -13.75 4.98
C GLY A 93 -14.72 -12.58 4.43
N ARG A 94 -14.06 -11.45 4.13
CA ARG A 94 -14.69 -10.26 3.54
C ARG A 94 -14.75 -10.41 2.03
N ASN A 95 -15.64 -11.27 1.55
CA ASN A 95 -15.67 -11.69 0.15
C ASN A 95 -16.00 -10.57 -0.84
N ASP A 96 -16.94 -9.70 -0.49
CA ASP A 96 -17.30 -8.57 -1.36
C ASP A 96 -16.14 -7.60 -1.51
N THR A 97 -15.44 -7.29 -0.42
CA THR A 97 -14.26 -6.45 -0.46
C THR A 97 -13.15 -7.10 -1.29
N ALA A 98 -12.92 -8.41 -1.09
CA ALA A 98 -11.91 -9.14 -1.86
C ALA A 98 -12.21 -9.08 -3.35
N LYS A 99 -13.46 -9.24 -3.75
CA LYS A 99 -13.87 -9.19 -5.15
C LYS A 99 -13.63 -7.81 -5.76
N LEU A 100 -13.98 -6.75 -5.02
CA LEU A 100 -13.73 -5.38 -5.46
C LEU A 100 -12.24 -5.14 -5.65
N LEU A 101 -11.43 -5.53 -4.67
CA LEU A 101 -9.98 -5.33 -4.73
C LEU A 101 -9.36 -6.11 -5.88
N ARG A 102 -9.83 -7.33 -6.14
CA ARG A 102 -9.36 -8.12 -7.28
C ARG A 102 -9.62 -7.41 -8.60
N GLY A 103 -10.76 -6.75 -8.74
CA GLY A 103 -11.08 -5.97 -9.93
C GLY A 103 -10.09 -4.83 -10.14
N GLN A 104 -9.67 -4.18 -9.06
CA GLN A 104 -8.68 -3.10 -9.12
C GLN A 104 -7.28 -3.62 -9.44
N GLU A 105 -6.90 -4.78 -8.86
CA GLU A 105 -5.64 -5.44 -9.23
C GLU A 105 -5.59 -5.71 -10.75
N THR A 106 -6.66 -6.25 -11.29
CA THR A 106 -6.75 -6.58 -12.71
C THR A 106 -6.60 -5.33 -13.57
N ALA A 107 -7.23 -4.23 -13.16
CA ALA A 107 -7.10 -2.97 -13.87
C ALA A 107 -5.66 -2.44 -13.85
N LEU A 108 -4.98 -2.55 -12.71
CA LEU A 108 -3.59 -2.10 -12.56
C LEU A 108 -2.61 -3.01 -13.31
N GLU A 109 -2.90 -4.32 -13.38
CA GLU A 109 -2.08 -5.29 -14.10
C GLU A 109 -1.88 -4.90 -15.56
N ARG A 110 -2.89 -4.31 -16.18
CA ARG A 110 -2.83 -3.90 -17.58
C ARG A 110 -1.77 -2.83 -17.86
N SER A 111 -1.37 -2.09 -16.83
CA SER A 111 -0.38 -1.02 -16.96
C SER A 111 0.87 -1.30 -16.13
N ARG A 112 1.08 -2.56 -15.72
CA ARG A 112 2.23 -2.94 -14.89
C ARG A 112 3.53 -2.57 -15.56
N LEU A 113 4.43 -1.93 -14.80
CA LEU A 113 5.76 -1.56 -15.26
C LEU A 113 6.72 -2.73 -15.08
N VAL A 114 7.68 -2.86 -15.98
CA VAL A 114 8.68 -3.95 -15.91
C VAL A 114 9.91 -3.57 -15.08
N ARG A 115 10.10 -2.30 -14.77
CA ARG A 115 11.26 -1.87 -13.99
C ARG A 115 11.10 -2.21 -12.51
N GLU A 116 12.22 -2.56 -11.88
CA GLU A 116 12.28 -2.87 -10.45
C GLU A 116 12.46 -1.59 -9.63
N GLU A 117 11.75 -1.50 -8.51
CA GLU A 117 11.87 -0.38 -7.57
C GLU A 117 11.53 -0.83 -6.15
N SER A 118 11.82 -0.01 -5.15
CA SER A 118 11.43 -0.30 -3.77
C SER A 118 9.97 0.07 -3.53
N LEU A 119 9.40 -0.44 -2.43
CA LEU A 119 8.09 0.01 -1.97
C LEU A 119 8.31 1.16 -0.98
N CYS A 120 8.47 2.37 -1.53
CA CYS A 120 8.65 3.59 -0.71
C CYS A 120 9.86 3.52 0.24
N HIS A 121 10.98 2.96 -0.23
CA HIS A 121 12.21 2.90 0.54
C HIS A 121 13.41 3.04 -0.39
N ASP A 122 13.60 4.24 -0.94
CA ASP A 122 14.59 4.49 -1.98
C ASP A 122 16.04 4.48 -1.46
N SER A 123 16.24 4.61 -0.15
CA SER A 123 17.58 4.63 0.45
C SER A 123 18.15 3.25 0.75
N LEU A 124 17.55 2.18 0.25
CA LEU A 124 18.06 0.82 0.43
C LEU A 124 19.51 0.69 -0.07
N THR A 125 20.34 0.02 0.73
CA THR A 125 21.71 -0.30 0.32
C THR A 125 21.71 -1.39 -0.74
N GLN A 126 22.85 -1.58 -1.42
CA GLN A 126 22.98 -2.66 -2.40
C GLN A 126 22.82 -4.04 -1.75
N ALA A 127 23.32 -4.21 -0.53
CA ALA A 127 23.17 -5.46 0.20
C ALA A 127 21.72 -5.74 0.52
N GLU A 128 20.97 -4.72 0.98
CA GLU A 128 19.55 -4.84 1.26
C GLU A 128 18.77 -5.16 -0.01
N ARG A 129 19.09 -4.51 -1.13
CA ARG A 129 18.43 -4.78 -2.41
C ARG A 129 18.65 -6.22 -2.86
N ARG A 130 19.86 -6.75 -2.72
CA ARG A 130 20.16 -8.14 -3.06
C ARG A 130 19.39 -9.11 -2.18
N TRP A 131 19.34 -8.84 -0.88
CA TRP A 131 18.61 -9.69 0.06
C TRP A 131 17.11 -9.72 -0.26
N LEU A 132 16.50 -8.56 -0.50
CA LEU A 132 15.09 -8.46 -0.85
C LEU A 132 14.80 -9.16 -2.18
N ARG A 133 15.67 -9.00 -3.18
CA ARG A 133 15.47 -9.64 -4.48
C ARG A 133 15.43 -11.17 -4.35
N THR A 134 16.19 -11.73 -3.44
CA THR A 134 16.23 -13.17 -3.19
C THR A 134 15.08 -13.64 -2.30
N ASN A 135 14.67 -12.84 -1.33
CA ASN A 135 13.75 -13.26 -0.26
C ASN A 135 12.33 -12.73 -0.37
N ARG A 136 12.04 -11.88 -1.35
CA ARG A 136 10.71 -11.32 -1.54
C ARG A 136 9.69 -12.38 -1.95
N SER A 137 8.41 -12.09 -1.71
CA SER A 137 7.32 -12.96 -2.13
C SER A 137 7.20 -13.01 -3.66
N GLU A 138 6.47 -14.00 -4.17
CA GLU A 138 6.18 -14.08 -5.60
C GLU A 138 5.34 -12.88 -6.05
N GLU A 139 4.42 -12.41 -5.20
CA GLU A 139 3.59 -11.25 -5.49
C GLU A 139 4.44 -9.99 -5.62
N ALA A 140 5.40 -9.77 -4.72
CA ALA A 140 6.31 -8.64 -4.82
C ALA A 140 7.16 -8.74 -6.10
N ARG A 141 7.61 -9.94 -6.44
CA ARG A 141 8.35 -10.17 -7.69
C ARG A 141 7.51 -9.83 -8.91
N HIS A 142 6.25 -10.27 -8.90
CA HIS A 142 5.34 -10.00 -10.00
C HIS A 142 5.18 -8.50 -10.25
N TRP A 143 5.06 -7.72 -9.19
CA TRP A 143 4.93 -6.27 -9.28
C TRP A 143 6.28 -5.53 -9.36
N ASN A 144 7.38 -6.28 -9.47
CA ASN A 144 8.74 -5.75 -9.59
C ASN A 144 9.16 -4.86 -8.42
N LEU A 145 8.74 -5.23 -7.21
CA LEU A 145 9.02 -4.45 -6.00
C LEU A 145 10.03 -5.17 -5.09
N LEU A 146 10.95 -4.39 -4.54
CA LEU A 146 11.89 -4.84 -3.53
C LEU A 146 11.28 -4.53 -2.15
N THR A 147 10.55 -5.50 -1.61
CA THR A 147 9.89 -5.37 -0.33
C THR A 147 9.67 -6.76 0.28
N ASP A 148 9.67 -6.84 1.59
CA ASP A 148 9.32 -8.06 2.32
C ASP A 148 7.90 -7.97 2.93
N LEU A 149 7.16 -6.93 2.60
CA LEU A 149 5.79 -6.76 3.09
C LEU A 149 4.92 -7.94 2.65
N SER A 150 4.18 -8.51 3.58
CA SER A 150 3.25 -9.60 3.32
C SER A 150 2.01 -9.48 4.21
N PRO A 151 0.90 -10.15 3.85
CA PRO A 151 -0.31 -10.10 4.67
C PRO A 151 -0.11 -10.57 6.10
N GLU A 152 0.81 -11.49 6.34
CA GLU A 152 1.09 -12.03 7.68
C GLU A 152 1.60 -10.95 8.63
N HIS A 153 2.31 -9.95 8.14
CA HIS A 153 2.83 -8.85 8.94
C HIS A 153 1.73 -7.92 9.45
N LEU A 154 0.54 -7.99 8.87
CA LEU A 154 -0.55 -7.04 9.11
C LEU A 154 -1.67 -7.61 9.96
N SER A 155 -1.62 -8.89 10.29
CA SER A 155 -2.72 -9.58 10.98
C SER A 155 -3.03 -8.96 12.35
N HIS A 156 -2.04 -8.39 13.02
CA HIS A 156 -2.24 -7.79 14.34
C HIS A 156 -2.77 -6.35 14.28
N ALA A 157 -2.76 -5.72 13.11
CA ALA A 157 -3.29 -4.37 12.93
C ALA A 157 -4.81 -4.36 12.72
N LEU A 158 -5.39 -5.53 12.61
CA LEU A 158 -6.82 -5.74 12.40
C LEU A 158 -7.48 -6.19 13.70
#